data_e3c89275c2ee7a510a30aafc3723b173
#
_entry.id   e3c89275c2ee7a510a30aafc3723b173
#
_cell.length_a   1.000
_cell.length_b   1.000
_cell.length_c   1.000
_cell.angle_alpha   90.00
_cell.angle_beta   90.00
_cell.angle_gamma   90.00
#
_symmetry.space_group_name_H-M   'P 1'
#
loop_
_entity.id
_entity.type
_entity.pdbx_description
1 polymer ?
#
loop_
_entity_poly.entity_id
_entity_poly.type
_entity_poly.pdbx_seq_one_letter_code
_entity_poly.pdbx_strand_id
1 'polypeptide(L)'
;MNSRIIRETVLNLHGLKIKLRFKLVKNITLRIKETGDIFLTAPVGMSLSEVQQFLESREQWLRQKLQQVLQEKSQQKQEPKYSMGELPFDGQYVWLWGKRLPANFLLSGKKHGTYEVQADVVCFYYRSELSEKARCAFVEFFYKQEVSDRGEQLLQAWEKKMGVRHTGLKVHRMKTRWGSGNVRTGGINLNTLLACWPEKCLEYIVVHELAHLHEANHSPRFHAIVERYLPDWRERKKMLLAFKPL
;
A
#
# COMPACT_ATOMS: atom_id res chain seq x y z
N MET A 1 -3.09 -15.37 -14.86
CA MET A 1 -4.06 -16.40 -15.32
C MET A 1 -4.68 -17.06 -14.09
N ASN A 2 -5.98 -16.85 -13.83
CA ASN A 2 -6.71 -17.56 -12.77
C ASN A 2 -7.01 -18.98 -13.26
N SER A 3 -6.22 -19.96 -12.83
CA SER A 3 -6.51 -21.37 -13.11
C SER A 3 -7.85 -21.76 -12.48
N ARG A 4 -8.76 -22.34 -13.30
CA ARG A 4 -10.11 -22.77 -12.90
C ARG A 4 -10.05 -23.76 -11.74
N ILE A 5 -10.87 -23.55 -10.71
CA ILE A 5 -11.05 -24.54 -9.62
C ILE A 5 -11.76 -25.76 -10.22
N ILE A 6 -11.18 -26.95 -10.05
CA ILE A 6 -11.72 -28.21 -10.56
C ILE A 6 -12.51 -28.94 -9.46
N ARG A 7 -12.01 -28.91 -8.24
CA ARG A 7 -12.65 -29.52 -7.07
C ARG A 7 -12.36 -28.68 -5.84
N GLU A 8 -13.35 -28.50 -4.97
CA GLU A 8 -13.19 -27.82 -3.68
C GLU A 8 -13.76 -28.70 -2.56
N THR A 9 -13.08 -28.75 -1.42
CA THR A 9 -13.52 -29.47 -0.21
C THR A 9 -12.98 -28.79 1.03
N VAL A 10 -13.48 -29.15 2.20
CA VAL A 10 -12.99 -28.67 3.49
C VAL A 10 -12.35 -29.81 4.23
N LEU A 11 -11.12 -29.63 4.68
CA LEU A 11 -10.40 -30.53 5.55
C LEU A 11 -10.40 -30.01 6.99
N ASN A 12 -10.34 -30.93 7.95
CA ASN A 12 -10.15 -30.57 9.35
C ASN A 12 -8.83 -31.18 9.82
N LEU A 13 -7.86 -30.34 10.20
CA LEU A 13 -6.59 -30.72 10.78
C LEU A 13 -6.59 -30.33 12.26
N HIS A 14 -6.84 -31.24 13.16
CA HIS A 14 -6.85 -31.01 14.62
C HIS A 14 -7.58 -29.70 15.03
N GLY A 15 -8.80 -29.53 14.50
CA GLY A 15 -9.65 -28.38 14.77
C GLY A 15 -9.48 -27.18 13.80
N LEU A 16 -8.48 -27.20 12.93
CA LEU A 16 -8.29 -26.18 11.91
C LEU A 16 -9.11 -26.50 10.65
N LYS A 17 -10.06 -25.63 10.27
CA LYS A 17 -10.83 -25.78 9.02
C LYS A 17 -10.04 -25.21 7.84
N ILE A 18 -9.70 -26.06 6.87
CA ILE A 18 -8.87 -25.73 5.71
C ILE A 18 -9.68 -25.88 4.44
N LYS A 19 -9.86 -24.81 3.67
CA LYS A 19 -10.54 -24.84 2.37
C LYS A 19 -9.54 -25.33 1.31
N LEU A 20 -9.65 -26.61 0.92
CA LEU A 20 -8.81 -27.23 -0.10
C LEU A 20 -9.40 -27.03 -1.49
N ARG A 21 -8.56 -26.58 -2.42
CA ARG A 21 -8.89 -26.38 -3.84
C ARG A 21 -7.91 -27.12 -4.72
N PHE A 22 -8.41 -27.98 -5.57
CA PHE A 22 -7.62 -28.61 -6.62
C PHE A 22 -7.66 -27.76 -7.88
N LYS A 23 -6.47 -27.46 -8.43
CA LYS A 23 -6.29 -26.64 -9.62
C LYS A 23 -5.21 -27.23 -10.52
N LEU A 24 -5.19 -26.82 -11.80
CA LEU A 24 -4.08 -27.09 -12.72
C LEU A 24 -2.88 -26.22 -12.37
N VAL A 25 -2.18 -26.57 -11.29
CA VAL A 25 -0.97 -25.92 -10.78
C VAL A 25 0.13 -26.95 -10.55
N LYS A 26 1.39 -26.53 -10.57
CA LYS A 26 2.53 -27.43 -10.35
C LYS A 26 2.84 -27.63 -8.87
N ASN A 27 2.60 -26.61 -8.04
CA ASN A 27 3.02 -26.60 -6.63
C ASN A 27 1.82 -26.48 -5.70
N ILE A 28 1.93 -27.12 -4.52
CA ILE A 28 1.01 -26.92 -3.41
C ILE A 28 1.24 -25.54 -2.79
N THR A 29 0.16 -24.83 -2.44
CA THR A 29 0.25 -23.50 -1.85
C THR A 29 -0.70 -23.38 -0.66
N LEU A 30 -0.16 -23.03 0.50
CA LEU A 30 -0.90 -22.78 1.73
C LEU A 30 -0.94 -21.29 2.02
N ARG A 31 -2.13 -20.72 2.25
CA ARG A 31 -2.36 -19.30 2.52
C ARG A 31 -3.33 -19.10 3.66
N ILE A 32 -3.02 -18.17 4.56
CA ILE A 32 -3.94 -17.70 5.59
C ILE A 32 -4.34 -16.28 5.18
N LYS A 33 -5.66 -16.00 5.13
CA LYS A 33 -6.17 -14.65 4.89
C LYS A 33 -6.16 -13.84 6.19
N GLU A 34 -6.24 -12.53 6.08
CA GLU A 34 -6.42 -11.61 7.22
C GLU A 34 -7.67 -11.93 8.06
N THR A 35 -8.66 -12.60 7.47
CA THR A 35 -9.86 -13.09 8.17
C THR A 35 -9.59 -14.26 9.10
N GLY A 36 -8.42 -14.93 8.98
CA GLY A 36 -8.09 -16.19 9.64
C GLY A 36 -8.49 -17.43 8.82
N ASP A 37 -9.14 -17.26 7.65
CA ASP A 37 -9.48 -18.37 6.76
C ASP A 37 -8.21 -19.00 6.16
N ILE A 38 -8.13 -20.33 6.21
CA ILE A 38 -7.01 -21.10 5.69
C ILE A 38 -7.40 -21.69 4.33
N PHE A 39 -6.60 -21.42 3.31
CA PHE A 39 -6.76 -21.94 1.96
C PHE A 39 -5.54 -22.77 1.56
N LEU A 40 -5.80 -23.98 1.10
CA LEU A 40 -4.81 -24.85 0.48
C LEU A 40 -5.16 -25.03 -1.00
N THR A 41 -4.21 -24.77 -1.88
CA THR A 41 -4.34 -25.08 -3.30
C THR A 41 -3.37 -26.22 -3.63
N ALA A 42 -3.89 -27.31 -4.15
CA ALA A 42 -3.11 -28.49 -4.54
C ALA A 42 -3.26 -28.80 -6.04
N PRO A 43 -2.26 -29.44 -6.66
CA PRO A 43 -2.37 -29.99 -8.01
C PRO A 43 -3.48 -31.05 -8.10
N VAL A 44 -4.14 -31.11 -9.24
CA VAL A 44 -5.26 -32.07 -9.49
C VAL A 44 -4.85 -33.54 -9.32
N GLY A 45 -3.60 -33.86 -9.65
CA GLY A 45 -3.07 -35.23 -9.50
C GLY A 45 -2.63 -35.63 -8.09
N MET A 46 -2.71 -34.71 -7.12
CA MET A 46 -2.29 -35.00 -5.74
C MET A 46 -3.40 -35.71 -4.96
N SER A 47 -3.07 -36.78 -4.27
CA SER A 47 -4.00 -37.54 -3.44
C SER A 47 -4.34 -36.82 -2.14
N LEU A 48 -5.47 -37.16 -1.52
CA LEU A 48 -5.83 -36.56 -0.21
C LEU A 48 -4.83 -36.98 0.89
N SER A 49 -4.23 -38.17 0.80
CA SER A 49 -3.20 -38.63 1.73
C SER A 49 -1.95 -37.75 1.66
N GLU A 50 -1.45 -37.44 0.46
CA GLU A 50 -0.30 -36.53 0.27
C GLU A 50 -0.59 -35.12 0.76
N VAL A 51 -1.82 -34.62 0.52
CA VAL A 51 -2.27 -33.34 1.04
C VAL A 51 -2.28 -33.31 2.56
N GLN A 52 -2.77 -34.39 3.19
CA GLN A 52 -2.82 -34.50 4.63
C GLN A 52 -1.42 -34.57 5.25
N GLN A 53 -0.52 -35.37 4.69
CA GLN A 53 0.87 -35.44 5.12
C GLN A 53 1.59 -34.08 4.99
N PHE A 54 1.35 -33.33 3.91
CA PHE A 54 1.86 -32.00 3.76
C PHE A 54 1.33 -31.06 4.86
N LEU A 55 0.05 -31.11 5.18
CA LEU A 55 -0.56 -30.26 6.22
C LEU A 55 0.01 -30.61 7.60
N GLU A 56 0.16 -31.87 7.92
CA GLU A 56 0.75 -32.35 9.19
C GLU A 56 2.18 -31.81 9.34
N SER A 57 3.00 -31.89 8.27
CA SER A 57 4.37 -31.35 8.28
C SER A 57 4.44 -29.83 8.49
N ARG A 58 3.35 -29.12 8.27
CA ARG A 58 3.25 -27.64 8.38
C ARG A 58 2.34 -27.16 9.51
N GLU A 59 1.80 -28.07 10.33
CA GLU A 59 0.81 -27.75 11.36
C GLU A 59 1.35 -26.70 12.36
N GLN A 60 2.56 -26.89 12.87
CA GLN A 60 3.15 -25.96 13.83
C GLN A 60 3.28 -24.54 13.24
N TRP A 61 3.80 -24.44 12.03
CA TRP A 61 3.88 -23.16 11.30
C TRP A 61 2.50 -22.54 11.09
N LEU A 62 1.52 -23.36 10.73
CA LEU A 62 0.15 -22.93 10.48
C LEU A 62 -0.49 -22.32 11.74
N ARG A 63 -0.33 -23.00 12.89
CA ARG A 63 -0.84 -22.50 14.18
C ARG A 63 -0.16 -21.21 14.61
N GLN A 64 1.15 -21.12 14.52
CA GLN A 64 1.89 -19.89 14.83
C GLN A 64 1.46 -18.73 13.94
N LYS A 65 1.36 -18.97 12.64
CA LYS A 65 0.96 -17.94 11.69
C LYS A 65 -0.50 -17.50 11.86
N LEU A 66 -1.40 -18.44 12.16
CA LEU A 66 -2.80 -18.14 12.46
C LEU A 66 -2.91 -17.32 13.74
N GLN A 67 -2.18 -17.67 14.79
CA GLN A 67 -2.14 -16.91 16.04
C GLN A 67 -1.63 -15.49 15.81
N GLN A 68 -0.57 -15.32 15.02
CA GLN A 68 -0.05 -14.01 14.63
C GLN A 68 -1.12 -13.18 13.90
N VAL A 69 -1.79 -13.75 12.90
CA VAL A 69 -2.86 -13.06 12.14
C VAL A 69 -4.03 -12.67 13.06
N LEU A 70 -4.42 -13.54 13.99
CA LEU A 70 -5.49 -13.26 14.94
C LEU A 70 -5.09 -12.22 15.99
N GLN A 71 -3.84 -12.20 16.45
CA GLN A 71 -3.31 -11.16 17.33
C GLN A 71 -3.24 -9.80 16.63
N GLU A 72 -2.73 -9.76 15.40
CA GLU A 72 -2.74 -8.55 14.57
C GLU A 72 -4.17 -8.02 14.37
N LYS A 73 -5.15 -8.91 14.16
CA LYS A 73 -6.57 -8.58 14.03
C LYS A 73 -7.19 -8.08 15.34
N SER A 74 -6.82 -8.64 16.49
CA SER A 74 -7.35 -8.19 17.78
C SER A 74 -6.79 -6.82 18.18
N GLN A 75 -5.54 -6.54 17.85
CA GLN A 75 -4.94 -5.22 18.02
C GLN A 75 -5.54 -4.17 17.06
N GLN A 76 -5.95 -4.59 15.83
CA GLN A 76 -6.60 -3.73 14.84
C GLN A 76 -8.09 -3.45 15.12
N LYS A 77 -8.78 -4.26 15.96
CA LYS A 77 -10.20 -4.06 16.28
C LYS A 77 -10.49 -2.79 17.09
N GLN A 78 -9.50 -2.15 17.67
CA GLN A 78 -9.69 -0.92 18.47
C GLN A 78 -9.46 0.38 17.70
N GLU A 79 -9.12 0.30 16.39
CA GLU A 79 -8.86 1.48 15.60
C GLU A 79 -9.66 1.48 14.29
N PRO A 80 -10.38 2.55 13.94
CA PRO A 80 -11.04 2.64 12.64
C PRO A 80 -9.99 2.46 11.55
N LYS A 81 -10.13 1.44 10.71
CA LYS A 81 -9.29 1.25 9.53
C LYS A 81 -9.50 2.45 8.62
N TYR A 82 -8.49 3.32 8.47
CA TYR A 82 -8.51 4.28 7.38
C TYR A 82 -8.58 3.50 6.07
N SER A 83 -9.67 3.70 5.33
CA SER A 83 -9.81 3.13 4.01
C SER A 83 -8.99 3.99 3.04
N MET A 84 -7.95 3.44 2.42
CA MET A 84 -7.25 4.13 1.31
C MET A 84 -8.21 4.50 0.15
N GLY A 85 -9.49 4.14 0.27
CA GLY A 85 -10.56 4.49 -0.65
C GLY A 85 -11.17 5.87 -0.44
N GLU A 86 -10.96 6.51 0.71
CA GLU A 86 -11.57 7.80 1.03
C GLU A 86 -10.54 8.94 0.95
N LEU A 87 -10.99 10.11 0.49
CA LEU A 87 -10.19 11.31 0.48
C LEU A 87 -10.26 11.95 1.86
N PRO A 88 -9.15 12.20 2.58
CA PRO A 88 -9.18 12.84 3.90
C PRO A 88 -9.41 14.36 3.75
N PHE A 89 -10.65 14.70 3.43
CA PHE A 89 -11.14 16.07 3.27
C PHE A 89 -12.57 16.17 3.81
N ASP A 90 -12.77 17.02 4.79
CA ASP A 90 -14.05 17.24 5.48
C ASP A 90 -14.82 18.50 5.01
N GLY A 91 -14.38 19.10 3.91
CA GLY A 91 -14.92 20.34 3.37
C GLY A 91 -14.25 21.62 3.89
N GLN A 92 -13.49 21.54 4.98
CA GLN A 92 -12.86 22.69 5.65
C GLN A 92 -11.35 22.53 5.82
N TYR A 93 -10.85 21.31 5.94
CA TYR A 93 -9.45 21.02 6.20
C TYR A 93 -8.89 20.00 5.22
N VAL A 94 -7.63 20.18 4.89
CA VAL A 94 -6.81 19.21 4.15
C VAL A 94 -5.64 18.75 5.02
N TRP A 95 -5.14 17.57 4.73
CA TRP A 95 -3.90 17.09 5.31
C TRP A 95 -2.75 17.30 4.34
N LEU A 96 -1.65 17.85 4.80
CA LEU A 96 -0.43 17.96 4.00
C LEU A 96 0.78 17.62 4.84
N TRP A 97 1.53 16.62 4.43
CA TRP A 97 2.75 16.12 5.06
C TRP A 97 2.60 15.88 6.57
N GLY A 98 1.46 15.31 6.96
CA GLY A 98 1.14 15.00 8.35
C GLY A 98 0.55 16.14 9.16
N LYS A 99 0.32 17.31 8.57
CA LYS A 99 -0.31 18.47 9.21
C LYS A 99 -1.73 18.66 8.69
N ARG A 100 -2.66 18.96 9.58
CA ARG A 100 -4.02 19.36 9.24
C ARG A 100 -4.07 20.87 9.05
N LEU A 101 -4.42 21.31 7.85
CA LEU A 101 -4.42 22.72 7.45
C LEU A 101 -5.83 23.14 7.01
N PRO A 102 -6.29 24.38 7.35
CA PRO A 102 -7.50 24.93 6.78
C PRO A 102 -7.42 25.00 5.25
N ALA A 103 -8.54 24.69 4.59
CA ALA A 103 -8.67 24.72 3.13
C ALA A 103 -9.60 25.88 2.74
N ASN A 104 -9.03 26.99 2.28
CA ASN A 104 -9.78 28.15 1.85
C ASN A 104 -10.06 28.09 0.35
N PHE A 105 -11.35 28.04 -0.01
CA PHE A 105 -11.79 28.10 -1.40
C PHE A 105 -12.16 29.54 -1.74
N LEU A 106 -11.41 30.18 -2.65
CA LEU A 106 -11.48 31.59 -2.94
C LEU A 106 -11.89 31.84 -4.39
N LEU A 107 -12.97 32.60 -4.59
CA LEU A 107 -13.34 33.10 -5.91
C LEU A 107 -12.32 34.16 -6.33
N SER A 108 -11.71 33.97 -7.47
CA SER A 108 -10.58 34.83 -7.91
C SER A 108 -10.49 34.91 -9.42
N GLY A 109 -9.94 36.03 -9.92
CA GLY A 109 -9.53 36.18 -11.32
C GLY A 109 -8.29 35.35 -11.72
N LYS A 110 -7.63 34.65 -10.76
CA LYS A 110 -6.52 33.73 -11.06
C LYS A 110 -6.98 32.59 -11.97
N LYS A 111 -6.03 31.92 -12.63
CA LYS A 111 -6.33 30.75 -13.47
C LYS A 111 -7.12 29.73 -12.67
N HIS A 112 -8.19 29.21 -13.25
CA HIS A 112 -9.01 28.18 -12.61
C HIS A 112 -8.16 26.93 -12.26
N GLY A 113 -8.35 26.42 -11.06
CA GLY A 113 -7.63 25.22 -10.59
C GLY A 113 -6.19 25.49 -10.14
N THR A 114 -5.86 26.70 -9.70
CA THR A 114 -4.59 26.99 -9.02
C THR A 114 -4.76 26.95 -7.51
N TYR A 115 -3.69 26.57 -6.81
CA TYR A 115 -3.65 26.57 -5.35
C TYR A 115 -2.34 27.22 -4.87
N GLU A 116 -2.34 27.66 -3.63
CA GLU A 116 -1.15 28.15 -2.92
C GLU A 116 -1.10 27.52 -1.53
N VAL A 117 0.05 26.97 -1.18
CA VAL A 117 0.33 26.46 0.17
C VAL A 117 1.02 27.59 0.93
N GLN A 118 0.37 28.11 1.95
CA GLN A 118 0.93 29.05 2.90
C GLN A 118 1.27 28.32 4.19
N ALA A 119 1.97 28.96 5.13
CA ALA A 119 2.49 28.29 6.34
C ALA A 119 1.41 27.47 7.08
N ASP A 120 0.20 28.01 7.22
CA ASP A 120 -0.86 27.45 8.06
C ASP A 120 -2.20 27.25 7.33
N VAL A 121 -2.23 27.41 5.99
CA VAL A 121 -3.46 27.33 5.19
C VAL A 121 -3.16 26.92 3.75
N VAL A 122 -4.09 26.22 3.12
CA VAL A 122 -4.07 25.97 1.67
C VAL A 122 -5.20 26.76 1.03
N CYS A 123 -4.85 27.63 0.10
CA CYS A 123 -5.79 28.45 -0.65
C CYS A 123 -6.02 27.85 -2.03
N PHE A 124 -7.28 27.51 -2.35
CA PHE A 124 -7.72 26.99 -3.63
C PHE A 124 -8.45 28.09 -4.41
N TYR A 125 -7.97 28.45 -5.61
CA TYR A 125 -8.55 29.54 -6.41
C TYR A 125 -9.43 28.99 -7.53
N TYR A 126 -10.65 29.51 -7.64
CA TYR A 126 -11.62 29.12 -8.65
C TYR A 126 -12.33 30.33 -9.27
N ARG A 127 -12.97 30.15 -10.44
CA ARG A 127 -13.64 31.22 -11.18
C ARG A 127 -15.16 31.18 -11.08
N SER A 128 -15.73 30.05 -10.74
CA SER A 128 -17.18 29.86 -10.61
C SER A 128 -17.46 28.97 -9.39
N GLU A 129 -18.63 29.07 -8.83
CA GLU A 129 -19.02 28.30 -7.66
C GLU A 129 -18.77 26.80 -7.85
N LEU A 130 -18.14 26.17 -6.86
CA LEU A 130 -17.78 24.75 -6.89
C LEU A 130 -18.77 23.93 -6.10
N SER A 131 -19.33 22.88 -6.73
CA SER A 131 -20.03 21.83 -6.01
C SER A 131 -19.06 21.09 -5.07
N GLU A 132 -19.59 20.41 -4.06
CA GLU A 132 -18.79 19.57 -3.13
C GLU A 132 -17.92 18.56 -3.90
N LYS A 133 -18.49 17.88 -4.89
CA LYS A 133 -17.76 16.96 -5.77
C LYS A 133 -16.57 17.65 -6.48
N ALA A 134 -16.76 18.87 -6.94
CA ALA A 134 -15.69 19.64 -7.60
C ALA A 134 -14.60 20.06 -6.61
N ARG A 135 -14.95 20.42 -5.37
CA ARG A 135 -13.97 20.68 -4.29
C ARG A 135 -13.15 19.44 -3.97
N CYS A 136 -13.79 18.28 -3.80
CA CYS A 136 -13.08 17.02 -3.60
C CYS A 136 -12.12 16.69 -4.75
N ALA A 137 -12.56 16.87 -6.00
CA ALA A 137 -11.70 16.65 -7.17
C ALA A 137 -10.51 17.63 -7.20
N PHE A 138 -10.71 18.85 -6.76
CA PHE A 138 -9.65 19.84 -6.69
C PHE A 138 -8.63 19.50 -5.59
N VAL A 139 -9.08 19.07 -4.42
CA VAL A 139 -8.21 18.57 -3.35
C VAL A 139 -7.43 17.32 -3.80
N GLU A 140 -8.07 16.40 -4.52
CA GLU A 140 -7.37 15.24 -5.08
C GLU A 140 -6.30 15.63 -6.10
N PHE A 141 -6.59 16.61 -6.94
CA PHE A 141 -5.60 17.19 -7.86
C PHE A 141 -4.42 17.82 -7.10
N PHE A 142 -4.70 18.61 -6.06
CA PHE A 142 -3.69 19.17 -5.17
C PHE A 142 -2.77 18.10 -4.59
N TYR A 143 -3.32 17.05 -3.96
CA TYR A 143 -2.52 15.96 -3.41
C TYR A 143 -1.68 15.26 -4.49
N LYS A 144 -2.25 15.07 -5.67
CA LYS A 144 -1.52 14.48 -6.79
C LYS A 144 -0.30 15.33 -7.20
N GLN A 145 -0.46 16.65 -7.28
CA GLN A 145 0.65 17.55 -7.62
C GLN A 145 1.72 17.55 -6.54
N GLU A 146 1.34 17.67 -5.26
CA GLU A 146 2.28 17.60 -4.13
C GLU A 146 3.11 16.31 -4.13
N VAL A 147 2.47 15.15 -4.32
CA VAL A 147 3.20 13.86 -4.41
C VAL A 147 4.04 13.79 -5.68
N SER A 148 3.58 14.35 -6.81
CA SER A 148 4.35 14.32 -8.06
C SER A 148 5.63 15.15 -7.94
N ASP A 149 5.52 16.38 -7.46
CA ASP A 149 6.65 17.30 -7.37
C ASP A 149 7.66 16.81 -6.32
N ARG A 150 7.18 16.45 -5.13
CA ARG A 150 8.06 15.97 -4.07
C ARG A 150 8.62 14.58 -4.35
N GLY A 151 7.81 13.70 -4.92
CA GLY A 151 8.21 12.35 -5.33
C GLY A 151 9.32 12.37 -6.37
N GLU A 152 9.22 13.25 -7.39
CA GLU A 152 10.25 13.40 -8.41
C GLU A 152 11.57 13.90 -7.83
N GLN A 153 11.52 14.90 -6.92
CA GLN A 153 12.71 15.39 -6.22
C GLN A 153 13.40 14.29 -5.42
N LEU A 154 12.62 13.49 -4.68
CA LEU A 154 13.13 12.36 -3.90
C LEU A 154 13.71 11.26 -4.80
N LEU A 155 13.02 10.91 -5.89
CA LEU A 155 13.51 9.94 -6.87
C LEU A 155 14.87 10.34 -7.42
N GLN A 156 15.02 11.59 -7.91
CA GLN A 156 16.28 12.10 -8.44
C GLN A 156 17.42 12.10 -7.40
N ALA A 157 17.09 12.44 -6.14
CA ALA A 157 18.08 12.43 -5.06
C ALA A 157 18.55 11.02 -4.69
N TRP A 158 17.61 10.06 -4.62
CA TRP A 158 17.90 8.68 -4.22
C TRP A 158 18.48 7.83 -5.34
N GLU A 159 18.14 8.07 -6.60
CA GLU A 159 18.75 7.41 -7.76
C GLU A 159 20.27 7.54 -7.78
N LYS A 160 20.76 8.76 -7.54
CA LYS A 160 22.21 9.02 -7.48
C LYS A 160 22.89 8.22 -6.37
N LYS A 161 22.22 8.13 -5.20
CA LYS A 161 22.75 7.40 -4.04
C LYS A 161 22.70 5.88 -4.23
N MET A 162 21.62 5.39 -4.85
CA MET A 162 21.36 3.96 -5.00
C MET A 162 21.95 3.37 -6.28
N GLY A 163 22.41 4.21 -7.22
CA GLY A 163 22.96 3.74 -8.50
C GLY A 163 21.93 3.10 -9.42
N VAL A 164 20.67 3.55 -9.35
CA VAL A 164 19.56 3.09 -10.20
C VAL A 164 18.94 4.26 -10.93
N ARG A 165 18.06 4.00 -11.89
CA ARG A 165 17.33 5.03 -12.63
C ARG A 165 15.89 4.59 -12.89
N HIS A 166 14.93 5.42 -12.48
CA HIS A 166 13.55 5.24 -12.90
C HIS A 166 13.32 5.78 -14.32
N THR A 167 12.29 5.32 -14.99
CA THR A 167 11.95 5.75 -16.36
C THR A 167 10.75 6.68 -16.41
N GLY A 168 10.06 6.85 -15.30
CA GLY A 168 8.94 7.77 -15.17
C GLY A 168 8.15 7.52 -13.90
N LEU A 169 7.56 8.60 -13.39
CA LEU A 169 6.68 8.62 -12.23
C LEU A 169 5.21 8.77 -12.66
N LYS A 170 4.32 7.95 -12.08
CA LYS A 170 2.86 8.13 -12.17
C LYS A 170 2.28 8.24 -10.77
N VAL A 171 1.47 9.27 -10.54
CA VAL A 171 0.77 9.48 -9.26
C VAL A 171 -0.73 9.35 -9.49
N HIS A 172 -1.34 8.41 -8.77
CA HIS A 172 -2.78 8.14 -8.85
C HIS A 172 -3.27 7.50 -7.56
N ARG A 173 -4.57 7.50 -7.31
CA ARG A 173 -5.15 6.80 -6.16
C ARG A 173 -5.04 5.29 -6.32
N MET A 174 -4.56 4.63 -5.27
CA MET A 174 -4.49 3.18 -5.18
C MET A 174 -5.23 2.70 -3.92
N LYS A 175 -5.99 1.61 -4.04
CA LYS A 175 -6.83 1.09 -2.94
C LYS A 175 -6.06 0.24 -1.92
N THR A 176 -4.95 -0.36 -2.32
CA THR A 176 -4.28 -1.42 -1.53
C THR A 176 -2.77 -1.25 -1.40
N ARG A 177 -2.19 -0.22 -2.02
CA ARG A 177 -0.75 -0.02 -2.08
C ARG A 177 -0.39 1.46 -1.93
N TRP A 178 0.78 1.71 -1.37
CA TRP A 178 1.36 3.05 -1.29
C TRP A 178 2.24 3.38 -2.49
N GLY A 179 2.86 2.36 -3.07
CA GLY A 179 3.66 2.46 -4.27
C GLY A 179 3.67 1.16 -5.06
N SER A 180 4.25 1.18 -6.25
CA SER A 180 4.65 0.00 -7.01
C SER A 180 5.74 0.35 -8.03
N GLY A 181 6.80 -0.43 -8.05
CA GLY A 181 7.88 -0.37 -9.05
C GLY A 181 7.73 -1.47 -10.09
N ASN A 182 8.00 -1.16 -11.34
CA ASN A 182 8.12 -2.16 -12.40
C ASN A 182 9.59 -2.41 -12.68
N VAL A 183 10.11 -3.52 -12.16
CA VAL A 183 11.52 -3.92 -12.29
C VAL A 183 12.01 -4.00 -13.75
N ARG A 184 11.10 -4.40 -14.67
CA ARG A 184 11.46 -4.56 -16.09
C ARG A 184 11.55 -3.22 -16.83
N THR A 185 10.65 -2.29 -16.51
CA THR A 185 10.55 -1.01 -17.22
C THR A 185 11.15 0.16 -16.45
N GLY A 186 11.43 0.01 -15.15
CA GLY A 186 11.90 1.09 -14.29
C GLY A 186 10.80 2.12 -13.91
N GLY A 187 9.55 1.92 -14.32
CA GLY A 187 8.45 2.84 -14.01
C GLY A 187 8.02 2.74 -12.55
N ILE A 188 7.77 3.87 -11.91
CA ILE A 188 7.34 3.97 -10.51
C ILE A 188 5.95 4.59 -10.43
N ASN A 189 5.09 4.00 -9.60
CA ASN A 189 3.79 4.56 -9.27
C ASN A 189 3.74 4.89 -7.76
N LEU A 190 3.18 6.05 -7.40
CA LEU A 190 2.97 6.48 -6.03
C LEU A 190 1.49 6.77 -5.79
N ASN A 191 1.03 6.50 -4.57
CA ASN A 191 -0.34 6.78 -4.18
C ASN A 191 -0.52 8.28 -3.87
N THR A 192 -1.50 8.91 -4.48
CA THR A 192 -1.88 10.32 -4.24
C THR A 192 -2.05 10.64 -2.74
N LEU A 193 -2.55 9.70 -1.96
CA LEU A 193 -2.78 9.91 -0.53
C LEU A 193 -1.50 10.05 0.31
N LEU A 194 -0.32 9.76 -0.24
CA LEU A 194 0.94 10.00 0.45
C LEU A 194 1.14 11.47 0.83
N ALA A 195 0.50 12.41 0.11
CA ALA A 195 0.49 13.83 0.49
C ALA A 195 -0.06 14.07 1.90
N CYS A 196 -1.00 13.24 2.35
CA CYS A 196 -1.61 13.41 3.68
C CYS A 196 -0.72 12.90 4.81
N TRP A 197 0.22 11.99 4.53
CA TRP A 197 1.14 11.40 5.51
C TRP A 197 2.38 12.26 5.75
N PRO A 198 3.06 12.11 6.89
CA PRO A 198 4.37 12.73 7.09
C PRO A 198 5.31 12.43 5.92
N GLU A 199 6.04 13.44 5.46
CA GLU A 199 6.90 13.36 4.27
C GLU A 199 7.91 12.21 4.32
N LYS A 200 8.38 11.84 5.53
CA LYS A 200 9.24 10.67 5.76
C LYS A 200 8.61 9.36 5.26
N CYS A 201 7.28 9.28 5.21
CA CYS A 201 6.58 8.12 4.67
C CYS A 201 6.70 8.07 3.13
N LEU A 202 6.59 9.22 2.44
CA LEU A 202 6.82 9.29 1.01
C LEU A 202 8.26 8.88 0.67
N GLU A 203 9.24 9.42 1.39
CA GLU A 203 10.66 9.07 1.19
C GLU A 203 10.90 7.57 1.37
N TYR A 204 10.30 6.96 2.41
CA TYR A 204 10.38 5.51 2.60
C TYR A 204 9.82 4.72 1.41
N ILE A 205 8.65 5.12 0.88
CA ILE A 205 8.06 4.45 -0.29
C ILE A 205 8.95 4.64 -1.52
N VAL A 206 9.49 5.83 -1.76
CA VAL A 206 10.42 6.08 -2.87
C VAL A 206 11.64 5.16 -2.79
N VAL A 207 12.31 5.07 -1.63
CA VAL A 207 13.47 4.18 -1.45
C VAL A 207 13.07 2.71 -1.61
N HIS A 208 11.90 2.32 -1.12
CA HIS A 208 11.36 0.97 -1.26
C HIS A 208 11.16 0.58 -2.73
N GLU A 209 10.55 1.47 -3.53
CA GLU A 209 10.29 1.20 -4.95
C GLU A 209 11.59 1.22 -5.78
N LEU A 210 12.54 2.10 -5.45
CA LEU A 210 13.87 2.07 -6.07
C LEU A 210 14.67 0.82 -5.69
N ALA A 211 14.53 0.30 -4.46
CA ALA A 211 15.17 -0.94 -4.05
C ALA A 211 14.67 -2.14 -4.88
N HIS A 212 13.42 -2.12 -5.36
CA HIS A 212 12.92 -3.13 -6.29
C HIS A 212 13.64 -3.17 -7.61
N LEU A 213 14.28 -2.08 -8.05
CA LEU A 213 15.11 -2.09 -9.28
C LEU A 213 16.39 -2.91 -9.09
N HIS A 214 16.83 -3.15 -7.85
CA HIS A 214 17.94 -4.06 -7.53
C HIS A 214 17.46 -5.49 -7.22
N GLU A 215 16.31 -5.62 -6.54
CA GLU A 215 15.82 -6.90 -6.04
C GLU A 215 14.29 -6.94 -6.12
N ALA A 216 13.76 -7.77 -7.01
CA ALA A 216 12.34 -7.82 -7.34
C ALA A 216 11.44 -8.27 -6.17
N ASN A 217 11.96 -9.11 -5.29
CA ASN A 217 11.20 -9.72 -4.20
C ASN A 217 11.64 -9.14 -2.86
N HIS A 218 10.73 -9.13 -1.87
CA HIS A 218 11.05 -8.73 -0.49
C HIS A 218 11.89 -9.80 0.25
N SER A 219 12.99 -10.20 -0.37
CA SER A 219 13.97 -11.14 0.17
C SER A 219 14.79 -10.50 1.31
N PRO A 220 15.60 -11.27 2.06
CA PRO A 220 16.59 -10.70 2.99
C PRO A 220 17.52 -9.70 2.31
N ARG A 221 17.90 -9.94 1.04
CA ARG A 221 18.72 -9.03 0.25
C ARG A 221 18.03 -7.70 -0.03
N PHE A 222 16.72 -7.72 -0.37
CA PHE A 222 15.92 -6.51 -0.51
C PHE A 222 15.92 -5.68 0.79
N HIS A 223 15.65 -6.32 1.92
CA HIS A 223 15.65 -5.63 3.21
C HIS A 223 17.02 -5.07 3.58
N ALA A 224 18.11 -5.77 3.27
CA ALA A 224 19.46 -5.27 3.46
C ALA A 224 19.77 -4.03 2.60
N ILE A 225 19.24 -3.97 1.35
CA ILE A 225 19.36 -2.79 0.49
C ILE A 225 18.61 -1.61 1.12
N VAL A 226 17.35 -1.80 1.53
CA VAL A 226 16.57 -0.72 2.16
C VAL A 226 17.23 -0.24 3.45
N GLU A 227 17.70 -1.15 4.29
CA GLU A 227 18.41 -0.85 5.54
C GLU A 227 19.69 -0.02 5.32
N ARG A 228 20.44 -0.38 4.27
CA ARG A 228 21.69 0.32 3.92
C ARG A 228 21.46 1.79 3.58
N TYR A 229 20.39 2.08 2.83
CA TYR A 229 20.12 3.43 2.34
C TYR A 229 19.23 4.24 3.27
N LEU A 230 18.33 3.58 4.00
CA LEU A 230 17.37 4.19 4.91
C LEU A 230 17.30 3.38 6.22
N PRO A 231 18.28 3.55 7.14
CA PRO A 231 18.39 2.74 8.37
C PRO A 231 17.14 2.79 9.27
N ASP A 232 16.43 3.93 9.27
CA ASP A 232 15.20 4.16 10.05
C ASP A 232 13.91 3.71 9.32
N TRP A 233 14.03 2.89 8.25
CA TRP A 233 12.88 2.47 7.44
C TRP A 233 11.77 1.76 8.24
N ARG A 234 12.13 1.01 9.29
CA ARG A 234 11.14 0.31 10.13
C ARG A 234 10.27 1.29 10.91
N GLU A 235 10.85 2.36 11.41
CA GLU A 235 10.11 3.43 12.10
C GLU A 235 9.19 4.16 11.13
N ARG A 236 9.69 4.49 9.94
CA ARG A 236 8.89 5.12 8.89
C ARG A 236 7.75 4.23 8.40
N LYS A 237 7.99 2.94 8.27
CA LYS A 237 6.95 1.95 7.98
C LYS A 237 5.90 1.89 9.09
N LYS A 238 6.32 1.90 10.36
CA LYS A 238 5.42 1.96 11.52
C LYS A 238 4.59 3.25 11.49
N MET A 239 5.23 4.39 11.23
CA MET A 239 4.55 5.68 11.08
C MET A 239 3.52 5.65 9.93
N LEU A 240 3.87 5.10 8.76
CA LEU A 240 2.97 4.96 7.61
C LEU A 240 1.72 4.13 7.96
N LEU A 241 1.86 3.10 8.77
CA LEU A 241 0.76 2.21 9.17
C LEU A 241 -0.08 2.79 10.33
N ALA A 242 0.52 3.58 11.21
CA ALA A 242 -0.14 4.13 12.40
C ALA A 242 -0.81 5.48 12.15
N PHE A 243 -0.29 6.30 11.23
CA PHE A 243 -0.84 7.62 10.95
C PHE A 243 -2.20 7.54 10.28
N LYS A 244 -3.14 8.35 10.76
CA LYS A 244 -4.52 8.44 10.26
C LYS A 244 -4.91 9.91 10.13
N PRO A 245 -5.04 10.41 8.91
CA PRO A 245 -5.61 11.73 8.67
C PRO A 245 -7.13 11.65 8.89
N LEU A 246 -7.60 12.10 10.03
CA LEU A 246 -9.02 12.19 10.43
C LEU A 246 -9.44 13.66 10.50
#